data_050d7d7315bc986dd5b50457569d72b9
#
_entry.id   050d7d7315bc986dd5b50457569d72b9
#
_cell.length_a   1.000
_cell.length_b   1.000
_cell.length_c   1.000
_cell.angle_alpha   90.00
_cell.angle_beta   90.00
_cell.angle_gamma   90.00
#
_symmetry.space_group_name_H-M   'P 1'
#
loop_
_entity.id
_entity.type
_entity.pdbx_description
1 polymer ?
#
loop_
_entity_poly.entity_id
_entity_poly.type
_entity_poly.pdbx_seq_one_letter_code
_entity_poly.pdbx_strand_id
1 'polypeptide(L)'
;FYFGLKHYLGKTNYVDDSEVTINYGLLTADEDDVEGFTEMETLDSEAAAAFAKEVNVGQNIDIASDGDVYNILLIGSDTRNGWYGNSDSMILASINSQTKTIYMTSFMRDLYANIPNVGIRKLNSAYAVGGGPLLVSTIDSNYRVDIDNYASVDFSSMANIIDLVGGVDLEVSTQEADYINMYLDEQCRLQGLNASDYYVAGGGITHLNGNQAV
;
A
#
# COMPACT_ATOMS: atom_id res chain seq x y z
N PHE A 1 2.62 27.04 -10.93
CA PHE A 1 2.08 25.68 -10.71
C PHE A 1 2.83 24.62 -11.53
N TYR A 2 3.05 24.85 -12.84
CA TYR A 2 3.72 23.90 -13.73
C TYR A 2 5.19 23.62 -13.36
N PHE A 3 5.95 24.62 -12.93
CA PHE A 3 7.35 24.48 -12.51
C PHE A 3 7.48 23.72 -11.18
N GLY A 4 6.57 23.92 -10.25
CA GLY A 4 6.52 23.18 -8.99
C GLY A 4 6.24 21.71 -9.22
N LEU A 5 5.22 21.41 -10.03
CA LEU A 5 4.84 20.03 -10.36
C LEU A 5 5.98 19.25 -11.01
N LYS A 6 6.75 19.87 -11.94
CA LYS A 6 7.89 19.25 -12.59
C LYS A 6 9.06 18.96 -11.61
N HIS A 7 9.24 19.81 -10.59
CA HIS A 7 10.23 19.57 -9.54
C HIS A 7 9.85 18.38 -8.65
N TYR A 8 8.56 18.22 -8.34
CA TYR A 8 8.06 17.10 -7.55
C TYR A 8 8.04 15.79 -8.36
N LEU A 9 7.56 15.81 -9.59
CA LEU A 9 7.55 14.64 -10.46
C LEU A 9 8.95 14.10 -10.77
N GLY A 10 9.98 14.95 -10.76
CA GLY A 10 11.38 14.54 -10.92
C GLY A 10 11.97 13.75 -9.73
N LYS A 11 11.23 13.67 -8.62
CA LYS A 11 11.60 12.88 -7.41
C LYS A 11 10.80 11.58 -7.28
N THR A 12 9.80 11.36 -8.14
CA THR A 12 9.05 10.10 -8.20
C THR A 12 9.78 9.12 -9.08
N ASN A 13 10.00 7.91 -8.61
CA ASN A 13 10.43 6.81 -9.46
C ASN A 13 9.22 6.37 -10.29
N TYR A 14 9.23 6.68 -11.57
CA TYR A 14 8.30 6.09 -12.51
C TYR A 14 8.82 4.70 -12.86
N VAL A 15 8.07 3.67 -12.49
CA VAL A 15 8.34 2.29 -12.89
C VAL A 15 7.45 2.00 -14.10
N ASP A 16 8.06 1.59 -15.20
CA ASP A 16 7.32 1.09 -16.35
C ASP A 16 6.80 -0.31 -16.01
N ASP A 17 5.50 -0.52 -16.13
CA ASP A 17 4.85 -1.79 -15.81
C ASP A 17 5.43 -2.97 -16.62
N SER A 18 6.04 -2.70 -17.77
CA SER A 18 6.75 -3.70 -18.57
C SER A 18 8.05 -4.20 -17.91
N GLU A 19 8.60 -3.44 -16.95
CA GLU A 19 9.82 -3.80 -16.22
C GLU A 19 9.51 -4.59 -14.94
N VAL A 20 8.23 -4.68 -14.53
CA VAL A 20 7.82 -5.42 -13.34
C VAL A 20 7.82 -6.92 -13.63
N THR A 21 8.71 -7.64 -12.97
CA THR A 21 8.78 -9.09 -13.08
C THR A 21 7.96 -9.74 -11.98
N ILE A 22 6.97 -10.56 -12.37
CA ILE A 22 6.20 -11.35 -11.41
C ILE A 22 7.13 -12.40 -10.78
N ASN A 23 7.32 -12.34 -9.48
CA ASN A 23 8.19 -13.27 -8.76
C ASN A 23 7.43 -14.53 -8.34
N TYR A 24 7.26 -15.44 -9.27
CA TYR A 24 6.63 -16.75 -8.99
C TYR A 24 7.42 -17.62 -8.02
N GLY A 25 8.71 -17.35 -7.81
CA GLY A 25 9.55 -18.07 -6.84
C GLY A 25 9.06 -17.94 -5.40
N LEU A 26 8.42 -16.83 -5.07
CA LEU A 26 7.79 -16.63 -3.76
C LEU A 26 6.59 -17.54 -3.50
N LEU A 27 6.01 -18.13 -4.54
CA LEU A 27 4.87 -19.07 -4.43
C LEU A 27 5.31 -20.49 -4.10
N THR A 28 6.59 -20.82 -4.32
CA THR A 28 7.16 -22.16 -4.17
C THR A 28 8.27 -22.23 -3.12
N ALA A 29 8.64 -21.08 -2.52
CA ALA A 29 9.61 -21.06 -1.42
C ALA A 29 9.01 -21.77 -0.20
N ASP A 30 9.74 -22.72 0.39
CA ASP A 30 9.41 -23.30 1.69
C ASP A 30 9.46 -22.18 2.75
N GLU A 31 8.59 -22.25 3.76
CA GLU A 31 8.37 -21.22 4.78
C GLU A 31 9.65 -20.77 5.51
N ASP A 32 10.70 -21.60 5.49
CA ASP A 32 11.98 -21.35 6.16
C ASP A 32 12.97 -20.48 5.35
N ASP A 33 12.71 -20.22 4.06
CA ASP A 33 13.68 -19.58 3.17
C ASP A 33 13.47 -18.07 2.98
N VAL A 34 12.38 -17.49 3.51
CA VAL A 34 12.08 -16.06 3.30
C VAL A 34 11.86 -15.35 4.64
N GLU A 35 12.92 -14.76 5.17
CA GLU A 35 12.85 -13.85 6.32
C GLU A 35 11.89 -12.68 6.01
N GLY A 36 10.72 -12.67 6.66
CA GLY A 36 9.70 -11.62 6.50
C GLY A 36 8.42 -12.04 5.77
N PHE A 37 8.34 -13.25 5.24
CA PHE A 37 7.09 -13.82 4.77
C PHE A 37 6.35 -14.43 5.96
N THR A 38 5.64 -13.62 6.72
CA THR A 38 4.63 -14.14 7.64
C THR A 38 3.55 -14.83 6.81
N GLU A 39 3.49 -16.16 6.98
CA GLU A 39 2.46 -17.10 6.55
C GLU A 39 1.55 -16.56 5.43
N MET A 40 1.83 -16.96 4.20
CA MET A 40 0.87 -16.86 3.13
C MET A 40 -0.27 -17.84 3.45
N GLU A 41 -1.22 -17.39 4.32
CA GLU A 41 -2.41 -18.17 4.63
C GLU A 41 -3.16 -18.45 3.33
N THR A 42 -2.96 -19.65 2.81
CA THR A 42 -3.79 -20.18 1.73
C THR A 42 -5.06 -20.73 2.36
N LEU A 43 -6.21 -20.41 1.76
CA LEU A 43 -7.41 -21.20 2.06
C LEU A 43 -7.11 -22.67 1.78
N ASP A 44 -7.55 -23.56 2.66
CA ASP A 44 -7.53 -24.98 2.32
C ASP A 44 -8.34 -25.23 1.04
N SER A 45 -8.08 -26.35 0.37
CA SER A 45 -8.66 -26.63 -0.94
C SER A 45 -10.19 -26.68 -0.94
N GLU A 46 -10.83 -26.99 0.19
CA GLU A 46 -12.27 -27.07 0.33
C GLU A 46 -12.87 -25.67 0.54
N ALA A 47 -12.26 -24.85 1.40
CA ALA A 47 -12.64 -23.46 1.60
C ALA A 47 -12.41 -22.62 0.33
N ALA A 48 -11.33 -22.84 -0.40
CA ALA A 48 -11.08 -22.21 -1.69
C ALA A 48 -12.12 -22.59 -2.74
N ALA A 49 -12.53 -23.87 -2.80
CA ALA A 49 -13.56 -24.32 -3.71
C ALA A 49 -14.96 -23.80 -3.33
N ALA A 50 -15.27 -23.69 -2.04
CA ALA A 50 -16.51 -23.08 -1.56
C ALA A 50 -16.55 -21.58 -1.90
N PHE A 51 -15.47 -20.87 -1.61
CA PHE A 51 -15.32 -19.45 -1.96
C PHE A 51 -15.43 -19.20 -3.47
N ALA A 52 -14.80 -20.03 -4.29
CA ALA A 52 -14.90 -19.92 -5.76
C ALA A 52 -16.31 -20.15 -6.30
N LYS A 53 -17.16 -20.89 -5.57
CA LYS A 53 -18.57 -21.09 -5.91
C LYS A 53 -19.44 -19.92 -5.48
N GLU A 54 -19.15 -19.32 -4.33
CA GLU A 54 -19.89 -18.18 -3.80
C GLU A 54 -19.48 -16.88 -4.50
N VAL A 55 -18.19 -16.69 -4.72
CA VAL A 55 -17.64 -15.64 -5.60
C VAL A 55 -17.70 -16.14 -7.03
N ASN A 56 -18.91 -16.46 -7.49
CA ASN A 56 -19.16 -16.58 -8.91
C ASN A 56 -19.11 -15.15 -9.49
N VAL A 57 -17.90 -14.64 -9.62
CA VAL A 57 -17.62 -13.40 -10.33
C VAL A 57 -18.07 -13.65 -11.75
N GLY A 58 -19.30 -13.27 -12.04
CA GLY A 58 -19.96 -13.54 -13.30
C GLY A 58 -19.03 -13.12 -14.43
N GLN A 59 -18.59 -14.08 -15.22
CA GLN A 59 -17.58 -13.92 -16.29
C GLN A 59 -18.01 -12.94 -17.39
N ASN A 60 -19.19 -12.30 -17.27
CA ASN A 60 -19.81 -11.44 -18.27
C ASN A 60 -20.37 -10.13 -17.70
N ILE A 61 -19.89 -9.64 -16.57
CA ILE A 61 -20.25 -8.29 -16.11
C ILE A 61 -19.12 -7.36 -16.57
N ASP A 62 -19.46 -6.36 -17.37
CA ASP A 62 -18.51 -5.37 -17.83
C ASP A 62 -17.90 -4.62 -16.62
N ILE A 63 -16.62 -4.28 -16.73
CA ILE A 63 -15.96 -3.38 -15.77
C ILE A 63 -16.66 -2.03 -15.85
N ALA A 64 -17.03 -1.47 -14.72
CA ALA A 64 -17.66 -0.16 -14.66
C ALA A 64 -16.59 0.90 -15.01
N SER A 65 -16.67 1.43 -16.22
CA SER A 65 -15.83 2.53 -16.68
C SER A 65 -16.71 3.74 -16.99
N ASP A 66 -16.32 4.90 -16.46
CA ASP A 66 -16.96 6.18 -16.71
C ASP A 66 -15.87 7.17 -17.14
N GLY A 67 -15.91 7.65 -18.39
CA GLY A 67 -14.89 8.56 -18.94
C GLY A 67 -14.72 9.89 -18.17
N ASP A 68 -15.66 10.21 -17.28
CA ASP A 68 -15.58 11.39 -16.39
C ASP A 68 -14.97 11.08 -15.02
N VAL A 69 -14.72 9.80 -14.72
CA VAL A 69 -14.12 9.34 -13.46
C VAL A 69 -12.71 8.81 -13.73
N TYR A 70 -11.75 9.29 -12.97
CA TYR A 70 -10.37 8.84 -13.00
C TYR A 70 -10.02 8.13 -11.68
N ASN A 71 -9.63 6.87 -11.77
CA ASN A 71 -9.40 5.99 -10.64
C ASN A 71 -7.90 5.79 -10.40
N ILE A 72 -7.43 6.16 -9.21
CA ILE A 72 -6.05 5.98 -8.79
C ILE A 72 -6.02 5.08 -7.55
N LEU A 73 -5.29 3.97 -7.61
CA LEU A 73 -5.05 3.12 -6.45
C LEU A 73 -3.84 3.64 -5.67
N LEU A 74 -4.05 4.06 -4.43
CA LEU A 74 -3.00 4.44 -3.49
C LEU A 74 -2.62 3.21 -2.66
N ILE A 75 -1.34 2.84 -2.69
CA ILE A 75 -0.82 1.61 -2.06
C ILE A 75 0.22 2.00 -1.01
N GLY A 76 -0.01 1.60 0.24
CA GLY A 76 0.99 1.62 1.30
C GLY A 76 1.54 0.21 1.50
N SER A 77 2.86 0.04 1.40
CA SER A 77 3.50 -1.26 1.49
C SER A 77 4.60 -1.31 2.54
N ASP A 78 4.77 -2.46 3.17
CA ASP A 78 5.94 -2.77 4.02
C ASP A 78 7.09 -3.32 3.17
N THR A 79 7.48 -2.54 2.15
CA THR A 79 8.61 -2.91 1.28
C THR A 79 9.92 -2.58 1.98
N ARG A 80 10.80 -3.58 2.10
CA ARG A 80 12.13 -3.45 2.71
C ARG A 80 13.19 -4.07 1.81
N ASN A 81 14.36 -3.45 1.75
CA ASN A 81 15.55 -4.02 1.08
C ASN A 81 15.34 -4.46 -0.39
N GLY A 82 14.49 -3.76 -1.13
CA GLY A 82 14.25 -4.03 -2.56
C GLY A 82 13.34 -5.22 -2.87
N TRP A 83 12.72 -5.83 -1.85
CA TRP A 83 11.68 -6.84 -2.03
C TRP A 83 10.31 -6.19 -1.87
N TYR A 84 9.34 -6.58 -2.69
CA TYR A 84 7.96 -6.17 -2.48
C TYR A 84 7.43 -6.83 -1.21
N GLY A 85 7.12 -6.01 -0.20
CA GLY A 85 6.35 -6.44 0.97
C GLY A 85 4.87 -6.59 0.61
N ASN A 86 4.06 -6.95 1.60
CA ASN A 86 2.61 -6.93 1.43
C ASN A 86 2.10 -5.48 1.34
N SER A 87 0.96 -5.27 0.66
CA SER A 87 0.26 -4.00 0.71
C SER A 87 -0.64 -3.94 1.95
N ASP A 88 -0.27 -3.10 2.89
CA ASP A 88 -1.03 -2.95 4.15
C ASP A 88 -2.16 -1.94 4.04
N SER A 89 -2.03 -0.99 3.13
CA SER A 89 -3.06 0.00 2.82
C SER A 89 -3.34 0.04 1.32
N MET A 90 -4.61 -0.03 0.95
CA MET A 90 -5.06 0.05 -0.43
C MET A 90 -6.29 0.93 -0.49
N ILE A 91 -6.15 2.13 -1.05
CA ILE A 91 -7.22 3.14 -1.12
C ILE A 91 -7.42 3.54 -2.57
N LEU A 92 -8.61 3.28 -3.10
CA LEU A 92 -9.01 3.76 -4.41
C LEU A 92 -9.53 5.19 -4.29
N ALA A 93 -8.86 6.12 -4.95
CA ALA A 93 -9.30 7.50 -5.10
C ALA A 93 -9.97 7.67 -6.47
N SER A 94 -11.30 7.80 -6.48
CA SER A 94 -12.10 8.02 -7.69
C SER A 94 -12.41 9.50 -7.84
N ILE A 95 -11.83 10.15 -8.82
CA ILE A 95 -11.92 11.59 -9.08
C ILE A 95 -12.93 11.82 -10.21
N ASN A 96 -14.09 12.38 -9.87
CA ASN A 96 -15.08 12.74 -10.86
C ASN A 96 -14.88 14.18 -11.34
N SER A 97 -14.54 14.34 -12.61
CA SER A 97 -14.23 15.64 -13.22
C SER A 97 -15.45 16.53 -13.39
N GLN A 98 -16.64 15.96 -13.57
CA GLN A 98 -17.89 16.68 -13.77
C GLN A 98 -18.45 17.23 -12.45
N THR A 99 -18.55 16.37 -11.44
CA THR A 99 -19.12 16.75 -10.14
C THR A 99 -18.10 17.43 -9.21
N LYS A 100 -16.81 17.42 -9.57
CA LYS A 100 -15.70 17.94 -8.74
C LYS A 100 -15.61 17.25 -7.38
N THR A 101 -15.94 15.96 -7.33
CA THR A 101 -15.91 15.15 -6.11
C THR A 101 -14.80 14.11 -6.19
N ILE A 102 -14.26 13.76 -5.03
CA ILE A 102 -13.32 12.66 -4.85
C ILE A 102 -13.97 11.67 -3.88
N TYR A 103 -14.11 10.42 -4.32
CA TYR A 103 -14.52 9.33 -3.46
C TYR A 103 -13.30 8.50 -3.08
N MET A 104 -13.23 8.09 -1.82
CA MET A 104 -12.15 7.22 -1.34
C MET A 104 -12.75 5.92 -0.82
N THR A 105 -12.31 4.80 -1.40
CA THR A 105 -12.73 3.45 -1.02
C THR A 105 -11.52 2.66 -0.54
N SER A 106 -11.56 2.18 0.71
CA SER A 106 -10.50 1.35 1.27
C SER A 106 -10.80 -0.13 1.02
N PHE A 107 -9.80 -0.87 0.56
CA PHE A 107 -9.83 -2.34 0.51
C PHE A 107 -9.10 -2.90 1.73
N MET A 108 -9.74 -3.83 2.43
CA MET A 108 -9.09 -4.51 3.55
C MET A 108 -8.03 -5.47 3.02
N ARG A 109 -6.84 -5.45 3.62
CA ARG A 109 -5.69 -6.26 3.19
C ARG A 109 -5.95 -7.76 3.26
N ASP A 110 -6.78 -8.20 4.22
CA ASP A 110 -7.08 -9.61 4.47
C ASP A 110 -8.28 -10.14 3.68
N LEU A 111 -8.86 -9.35 2.76
CA LEU A 111 -9.88 -9.85 1.84
C LEU A 111 -9.30 -10.95 0.97
N TYR A 112 -10.03 -12.04 0.80
CA TYR A 112 -9.67 -13.05 -0.17
C TYR A 112 -10.07 -12.61 -1.57
N ALA A 113 -9.14 -12.78 -2.52
CA ALA A 113 -9.34 -12.46 -3.92
C ALA A 113 -8.74 -13.56 -4.82
N ASN A 114 -9.28 -13.71 -6.00
CA ASN A 114 -8.68 -14.57 -7.02
C ASN A 114 -7.59 -13.76 -7.74
N ILE A 115 -6.33 -14.02 -7.37
CA ILE A 115 -5.16 -13.36 -7.96
C ILE A 115 -4.84 -14.02 -9.30
N PRO A 116 -4.77 -13.27 -10.42
CA PRO A 116 -4.49 -13.84 -11.74
C PRO A 116 -3.22 -14.69 -11.76
N ASN A 117 -3.33 -15.92 -12.28
CA ASN A 117 -2.26 -16.92 -12.36
C ASN A 117 -1.69 -17.44 -11.02
N VAL A 118 -2.24 -17.00 -9.88
CA VAL A 118 -1.79 -17.38 -8.53
C VAL A 118 -2.85 -18.19 -7.79
N GLY A 119 -4.12 -17.82 -7.95
CA GLY A 119 -5.26 -18.43 -7.27
C GLY A 119 -5.79 -17.59 -6.11
N ILE A 120 -6.62 -18.21 -5.26
CA ILE A 120 -7.31 -17.50 -4.17
C ILE A 120 -6.39 -17.33 -2.98
N ARG A 121 -6.12 -16.06 -2.63
CA ARG A 121 -5.27 -15.66 -1.50
C ARG A 121 -5.76 -14.34 -0.91
N LYS A 122 -5.14 -13.90 0.20
CA LYS A 122 -5.35 -12.55 0.72
C LYS A 122 -4.95 -11.51 -0.33
N LEU A 123 -5.75 -10.45 -0.46
CA LEU A 123 -5.56 -9.40 -1.47
C LEU A 123 -4.17 -8.75 -1.39
N ASN A 124 -3.68 -8.51 -0.17
CA ASN A 124 -2.38 -7.89 0.06
C ASN A 124 -1.20 -8.68 -0.54
N SER A 125 -1.32 -10.02 -0.63
CA SER A 125 -0.28 -10.87 -1.21
C SER A 125 -0.10 -10.67 -2.72
N ALA A 126 -1.10 -10.10 -3.41
CA ALA A 126 -0.96 -9.77 -4.83
C ALA A 126 0.19 -8.76 -5.07
N TYR A 127 0.33 -7.79 -4.17
CA TYR A 127 1.43 -6.82 -4.26
C TYR A 127 2.79 -7.46 -4.01
N ALA A 128 2.91 -8.34 -3.03
CA ALA A 128 4.16 -9.06 -2.75
C ALA A 128 4.62 -9.92 -3.93
N VAL A 129 3.68 -10.53 -4.66
CA VAL A 129 3.98 -11.44 -5.78
C VAL A 129 4.31 -10.69 -7.07
N GLY A 130 3.56 -9.62 -7.40
CA GLY A 130 3.68 -8.96 -8.70
C GLY A 130 3.55 -7.44 -8.65
N GLY A 131 3.76 -6.83 -7.48
CA GLY A 131 3.73 -5.38 -7.32
C GLY A 131 2.39 -4.74 -7.65
N GLY A 132 2.44 -3.44 -7.97
CA GLY A 132 1.26 -2.66 -8.34
C GLY A 132 0.45 -3.26 -9.50
N PRO A 133 1.06 -3.69 -10.61
CA PRO A 133 0.32 -4.22 -11.76
C PRO A 133 -0.52 -5.45 -11.42
N LEU A 134 0.02 -6.39 -10.64
CA LEU A 134 -0.75 -7.58 -10.26
C LEU A 134 -1.86 -7.25 -9.25
N LEU A 135 -1.60 -6.32 -8.32
CA LEU A 135 -2.62 -5.86 -7.38
C LEU A 135 -3.76 -5.12 -8.11
N VAL A 136 -3.45 -4.22 -9.03
CA VAL A 136 -4.45 -3.53 -9.88
C VAL A 136 -5.28 -4.55 -10.64
N SER A 137 -4.64 -5.46 -11.40
CA SER A 137 -5.35 -6.50 -12.15
C SER A 137 -6.21 -7.41 -11.25
N THR A 138 -5.78 -7.64 -10.01
CA THR A 138 -6.55 -8.40 -9.02
C THR A 138 -7.80 -7.63 -8.59
N ILE A 139 -7.66 -6.33 -8.27
CA ILE A 139 -8.80 -5.50 -7.86
C ILE A 139 -9.78 -5.34 -9.03
N ASP A 140 -9.31 -5.02 -10.21
CA ASP A 140 -10.15 -4.85 -11.40
C ASP A 140 -10.98 -6.10 -11.69
N SER A 141 -10.34 -7.27 -11.65
CA SER A 141 -11.02 -8.54 -11.98
C SER A 141 -12.02 -8.99 -10.91
N ASN A 142 -11.73 -8.75 -9.62
CA ASN A 142 -12.59 -9.19 -8.52
C ASN A 142 -13.71 -8.21 -8.19
N TYR A 143 -13.45 -6.89 -8.28
CA TYR A 143 -14.39 -5.84 -7.86
C TYR A 143 -15.01 -5.07 -9.02
N ARG A 144 -14.62 -5.36 -10.25
CA ARG A 144 -15.15 -4.74 -11.48
C ARG A 144 -14.95 -3.23 -11.51
N VAL A 145 -13.82 -2.78 -11.03
CA VAL A 145 -13.35 -1.41 -11.10
C VAL A 145 -12.35 -1.29 -12.26
N ASP A 146 -12.32 -0.16 -12.92
CA ASP A 146 -11.32 0.18 -13.93
C ASP A 146 -10.32 1.16 -13.29
N ILE A 147 -9.14 0.66 -12.93
CA ILE A 147 -8.10 1.46 -12.28
C ILE A 147 -7.16 2.01 -13.34
N ASP A 148 -7.17 3.34 -13.53
CA ASP A 148 -6.36 4.01 -14.53
C ASP A 148 -4.88 4.05 -14.18
N ASN A 149 -4.56 4.25 -12.90
CA ASN A 149 -3.19 4.35 -12.40
C ASN A 149 -3.08 3.93 -10.94
N TYR A 150 -1.85 3.71 -10.49
CA TYR A 150 -1.57 3.52 -9.08
C TYR A 150 -0.36 4.34 -8.63
N ALA A 151 -0.26 4.57 -7.33
CA ALA A 151 0.91 5.12 -6.67
C ALA A 151 1.20 4.29 -5.42
N SER A 152 2.44 3.84 -5.25
CA SER A 152 2.86 3.09 -4.07
C SER A 152 3.86 3.86 -3.25
N VAL A 153 3.74 3.76 -1.95
CA VAL A 153 4.66 4.34 -0.97
C VAL A 153 5.02 3.28 0.08
N ASP A 154 6.27 3.26 0.45
CA ASP A 154 6.77 2.59 1.65
C ASP A 154 6.88 3.59 2.81
N PHE A 155 7.28 3.13 3.98
CA PHE A 155 7.47 4.00 5.16
C PHE A 155 8.43 5.16 4.89
N SER A 156 9.55 4.89 4.22
CA SER A 156 10.56 5.90 3.90
C SER A 156 10.01 6.97 2.95
N SER A 157 9.29 6.55 1.93
CA SER A 157 8.64 7.45 0.97
C SER A 157 7.54 8.27 1.64
N MET A 158 6.75 7.67 2.53
CA MET A 158 5.72 8.37 3.30
C MET A 158 6.34 9.43 4.21
N ALA A 159 7.41 9.10 4.93
CA ALA A 159 8.13 10.07 5.75
C ALA A 159 8.60 11.26 4.91
N ASN A 160 9.19 11.01 3.74
CA ASN A 160 9.62 12.07 2.84
C ASN A 160 8.45 12.93 2.32
N ILE A 161 7.28 12.34 2.04
CA ILE A 161 6.09 13.08 1.63
C ILE A 161 5.62 14.00 2.76
N ILE A 162 5.56 13.49 3.99
CA ILE A 162 5.18 14.27 5.17
C ILE A 162 6.12 15.47 5.36
N ASP A 163 7.42 15.25 5.25
CA ASP A 163 8.40 16.33 5.33
C ASP A 163 8.24 17.37 4.21
N LEU A 164 7.92 16.92 2.99
CA LEU A 164 7.70 17.82 1.84
C LEU A 164 6.48 18.73 2.01
N VAL A 165 5.44 18.28 2.69
CA VAL A 165 4.27 19.11 2.99
C VAL A 165 4.45 19.96 4.27
N GLY A 166 5.58 19.82 4.95
CA GLY A 166 5.94 20.58 6.13
C GLY A 166 5.54 19.95 7.45
N GLY A 167 5.34 18.63 7.47
CA GLY A 167 4.89 17.89 8.65
C GLY A 167 3.38 17.75 8.74
N VAL A 168 2.92 17.10 9.79
CA VAL A 168 1.50 16.89 10.10
C VAL A 168 1.21 17.24 11.56
N ASP A 169 0.05 17.85 11.82
CA ASP A 169 -0.43 18.13 13.16
C ASP A 169 -1.43 17.05 13.59
N LEU A 170 -1.07 16.27 14.60
CA LEU A 170 -1.90 15.20 15.14
C LEU A 170 -2.15 15.40 16.63
N GLU A 171 -3.30 14.98 17.11
CA GLU A 171 -3.55 14.88 18.54
C GLU A 171 -2.83 13.62 19.05
N VAL A 172 -1.79 13.81 19.85
CA VAL A 172 -0.94 12.74 20.38
C VAL A 172 -1.03 12.77 21.92
N SER A 173 -1.52 11.69 22.52
CA SER A 173 -1.49 11.53 23.97
C SER A 173 -0.06 11.33 24.47
N THR A 174 0.16 11.51 25.77
CA THR A 174 1.47 11.22 26.37
C THR A 174 1.88 9.77 26.23
N GLN A 175 0.91 8.85 26.30
CA GLN A 175 1.16 7.42 26.13
C GLN A 175 1.58 7.06 24.69
N GLU A 176 0.94 7.68 23.68
CA GLU A 176 1.33 7.51 22.29
C GLU A 176 2.71 8.11 22.00
N ALA A 177 3.01 9.27 22.60
CA ALA A 177 4.34 9.86 22.51
C ALA A 177 5.43 8.94 23.08
N ASP A 178 5.16 8.25 24.20
CA ASP A 178 6.10 7.27 24.76
C ASP A 178 6.36 6.11 23.78
N TYR A 179 5.33 5.62 23.07
CA TYR A 179 5.51 4.59 22.03
C TYR A 179 6.29 5.12 20.83
N ILE A 180 5.97 6.31 20.33
CA ILE A 180 6.71 6.95 19.22
C ILE A 180 8.19 7.06 19.62
N ASN A 181 8.48 7.56 20.81
CA ASN A 181 9.85 7.76 21.27
C ASN A 181 10.62 6.43 21.42
N MET A 182 9.94 5.36 21.80
CA MET A 182 10.56 4.02 21.86
C MET A 182 10.99 3.54 20.45
N TYR A 183 10.18 3.77 19.43
CA TYR A 183 10.55 3.43 18.05
C TYR A 183 11.63 4.36 17.50
N LEU A 184 11.60 5.64 17.84
CA LEU A 184 12.64 6.61 17.48
C LEU A 184 14.00 6.23 18.10
N ASP A 185 14.03 5.72 19.32
CA ASP A 185 15.26 5.21 19.95
C ASP A 185 15.93 4.13 19.09
N GLU A 186 15.14 3.15 18.63
CA GLU A 186 15.65 2.07 17.79
C GLU A 186 16.12 2.58 16.42
N GLN A 187 15.34 3.43 15.77
CA GLN A 187 15.69 3.99 14.46
C GLN A 187 16.95 4.88 14.54
N CYS A 188 17.01 5.77 15.52
CA CYS A 188 18.17 6.62 15.72
C CYS A 188 19.42 5.82 16.06
N ARG A 189 19.29 4.78 16.88
CA ARG A 189 20.39 3.87 17.20
C ARG A 189 20.97 3.22 15.93
N LEU A 190 20.12 2.76 15.02
CA LEU A 190 20.55 2.15 13.75
C LEU A 190 21.23 3.15 12.81
N GLN A 191 20.85 4.42 12.88
CA GLN A 191 21.38 5.50 12.03
C GLN A 191 22.56 6.26 12.71
N GLY A 192 22.91 5.94 13.95
CA GLY A 192 23.96 6.63 14.68
C GLY A 192 23.58 8.06 15.08
N LEU A 193 22.28 8.36 15.21
CA LEU A 193 21.74 9.64 15.62
C LEU A 193 21.43 9.65 17.12
N ASN A 194 21.31 10.87 17.70
CA ASN A 194 20.87 11.03 19.08
C ASN A 194 19.34 11.13 19.12
N ALA A 195 18.68 10.11 19.64
CA ALA A 195 17.22 10.01 19.66
C ALA A 195 16.55 11.15 20.44
N SER A 196 17.18 11.66 21.49
CA SER A 196 16.59 12.74 22.31
C SER A 196 16.32 14.03 21.53
N ASP A 197 16.99 14.21 20.38
CA ASP A 197 16.81 15.39 19.52
C ASP A 197 15.51 15.31 18.69
N TYR A 198 14.88 14.12 18.68
CA TYR A 198 13.69 13.81 17.88
C TYR A 198 12.47 13.45 18.73
N TYR A 199 12.59 13.42 20.06
CA TYR A 199 11.50 13.02 20.94
C TYR A 199 10.28 13.91 20.83
N VAL A 200 9.13 13.25 20.91
CA VAL A 200 7.79 13.85 20.91
C VAL A 200 7.28 13.96 22.34
N ALA A 201 6.76 15.10 22.72
CA ALA A 201 6.25 15.33 24.09
C ALA A 201 4.82 14.78 24.28
N GLY A 202 3.98 14.89 23.27
CA GLY A 202 2.56 14.52 23.33
C GLY A 202 1.74 15.40 24.28
N GLY A 203 0.55 14.93 24.63
CA GLY A 203 -0.38 15.62 25.53
C GLY A 203 -1.25 16.68 24.83
N GLY A 204 -1.44 16.61 23.51
CA GLY A 204 -2.26 17.49 22.71
C GLY A 204 -1.89 17.50 21.24
N ILE A 205 -2.29 18.53 20.54
CA ILE A 205 -1.90 18.72 19.13
C ILE A 205 -0.38 18.88 19.05
N THR A 206 0.24 17.96 18.35
CA THR A 206 1.69 17.85 18.21
C THR A 206 2.04 17.88 16.73
N HIS A 207 3.00 18.73 16.37
CA HIS A 207 3.55 18.76 15.03
C HIS A 207 4.60 17.67 14.88
N LEU A 208 4.40 16.78 13.91
CA LEU A 208 5.28 15.64 13.64
C LEU A 208 5.93 15.80 12.27
N ASN A 209 7.23 15.55 12.20
CA ASN A 209 7.92 15.35 10.92
C ASN A 209 7.70 13.93 10.38
N GLY A 210 8.23 13.65 9.18
CA GLY A 210 8.03 12.35 8.54
C GLY A 210 8.45 11.16 9.40
N ASN A 211 9.63 11.20 9.98
CA ASN A 211 10.13 10.09 10.80
C ASN A 211 9.38 9.90 12.12
N GLN A 212 8.75 10.94 12.62
CA GLN A 212 7.94 10.89 13.84
C GLN A 212 6.51 10.40 13.58
N ALA A 213 6.02 10.56 12.36
CA ALA A 213 4.64 10.29 11.98
C ALA A 213 4.42 8.90 11.34
N VAL A 214 5.51 8.18 11.00
CA VAL A 214 5.51 6.89 10.26
C VAL A 214 6.07 5.71 11.14
#